data_525e94a399e1d56842acc2c025c734c3
#
_entry.id   525e94a399e1d56842acc2c025c734c3
#
_cell.length_a   1.000
_cell.length_b   1.000
_cell.length_c   1.000
_cell.angle_alpha   90.00
_cell.angle_beta   90.00
_cell.angle_gamma   90.00
#
_symmetry.space_group_name_H-M   'P 1'
#
loop_
_entity.id
_entity.type
_entity.pdbx_description
1 polymer ?
#
loop_
_entity_poly.entity_id
_entity_poly.type
_entity_poly.pdbx_seq_one_letter_code
_entity_poly.pdbx_strand_id
1 'polypeptide(L)'
;MATVNQLVRKPRKRKVLKTDVPALKGSPQRRGVCTRVYTTTPKKPNSALRKVCKVRLTTGFEVISYIGGEGHNLQEHSVVLIRGGRVKDLPGVRYHTVRGTLDTSGVDDRKQRRSKYGAKKPK
;
A
#
# COMPACT_ATOMS: atom_id res chain seq x y z
N MET A 1 40.20 8.35 -1.88
CA MET A 1 39.91 8.97 -3.20
C MET A 1 40.30 8.02 -4.33
N ALA A 2 39.46 7.88 -5.32
CA ALA A 2 39.77 7.04 -6.48
C ALA A 2 40.75 7.79 -7.40
N THR A 3 41.75 7.06 -7.90
CA THR A 3 42.72 7.60 -8.87
C THR A 3 42.14 7.52 -10.30
N VAL A 4 42.71 8.31 -11.20
CA VAL A 4 42.33 8.27 -12.64
C VAL A 4 42.45 6.87 -13.20
N ASN A 5 43.53 6.15 -12.88
CA ASN A 5 43.74 4.78 -13.34
C ASN A 5 42.68 3.82 -12.85
N GLN A 6 42.20 3.97 -11.62
CA GLN A 6 41.14 3.14 -11.10
C GLN A 6 39.82 3.39 -11.81
N LEU A 7 39.50 4.64 -12.18
CA LEU A 7 38.29 4.99 -12.91
C LEU A 7 38.34 4.48 -14.38
N VAL A 8 39.54 4.47 -14.99
CA VAL A 8 39.70 3.90 -16.34
C VAL A 8 39.41 2.41 -16.34
N ARG A 9 39.90 1.69 -15.34
CA ARG A 9 39.67 0.24 -15.22
C ARG A 9 38.22 -0.10 -14.89
N LYS A 10 37.63 0.64 -13.96
CA LYS A 10 36.26 0.40 -13.48
C LYS A 10 35.50 1.73 -13.47
N PRO A 11 34.85 2.08 -14.60
CA PRO A 11 34.08 3.30 -14.63
C PRO A 11 32.96 3.29 -13.56
N ARG A 12 32.62 4.47 -13.09
CA ARG A 12 31.54 4.60 -12.10
C ARG A 12 30.24 4.17 -12.71
N LYS A 13 29.51 3.35 -11.96
CA LYS A 13 28.17 2.93 -12.36
C LYS A 13 27.14 3.61 -11.46
N ARG A 14 26.07 4.09 -12.08
CA ARG A 14 24.94 4.61 -11.31
C ARG A 14 24.33 3.48 -10.50
N LYS A 15 24.01 3.78 -9.25
CA LYS A 15 23.22 2.85 -8.45
C LYS A 15 21.80 2.80 -9.01
N VAL A 16 21.30 1.60 -9.20
CA VAL A 16 19.93 1.40 -9.65
C VAL A 16 19.03 1.41 -8.43
N LEU A 17 18.05 2.33 -8.43
CA LEU A 17 17.08 2.39 -7.36
C LEU A 17 16.06 1.28 -7.55
N LYS A 18 15.92 0.44 -6.53
CA LYS A 18 14.88 -0.58 -6.52
C LYS A 18 13.56 0.06 -6.13
N THR A 19 12.49 -0.39 -6.75
CA THR A 19 11.16 0.07 -6.37
C THR A 19 10.81 -0.38 -4.96
N ASP A 20 10.09 0.46 -4.23
CA ASP A 20 9.56 0.11 -2.90
C ASP A 20 8.27 -0.70 -3.00
N VAL A 21 7.72 -0.84 -4.20
CA VAL A 21 6.43 -1.52 -4.43
C VAL A 21 6.56 -2.60 -5.50
N PRO A 22 7.41 -3.63 -5.26
CA PRO A 22 7.68 -4.64 -6.29
C PRO A 22 6.44 -5.46 -6.69
N ALA A 23 5.47 -5.58 -5.81
CA ALA A 23 4.26 -6.35 -6.09
C ALA A 23 3.38 -5.71 -7.16
N LEU A 24 3.52 -4.42 -7.40
CA LEU A 24 2.75 -3.71 -8.44
C LEU A 24 3.29 -3.93 -9.85
N LYS A 25 4.53 -4.37 -9.98
CA LYS A 25 5.20 -4.63 -11.27
C LYS A 25 5.07 -3.48 -12.26
N GLY A 26 5.33 -2.26 -11.79
CA GLY A 26 5.32 -1.07 -12.63
C GLY A 26 3.94 -0.49 -12.93
N SER A 27 2.89 -1.05 -12.37
CA SER A 27 1.52 -0.54 -12.53
C SER A 27 1.18 0.43 -11.39
N PRO A 28 0.31 1.45 -11.64
CA PRO A 28 -0.08 2.35 -10.54
C PRO A 28 -0.94 1.66 -9.48
N GLN A 29 -1.75 0.67 -9.88
CA GLN A 29 -2.56 -0.14 -8.96
C GLN A 29 -2.59 -1.59 -9.43
N ARG A 30 -2.99 -2.48 -8.52
CA ARG A 30 -3.24 -3.90 -8.84
C ARG A 30 -4.45 -4.39 -8.07
N ARG A 31 -5.19 -5.30 -8.70
CA ARG A 31 -6.33 -5.97 -8.09
C ARG A 31 -5.85 -7.19 -7.30
N GLY A 32 -6.52 -7.47 -6.21
CA GLY A 32 -6.24 -8.65 -5.42
C GLY A 32 -7.46 -9.09 -4.63
N VAL A 33 -7.33 -10.22 -3.95
CA VAL A 33 -8.37 -10.80 -3.12
C VAL A 33 -7.86 -10.86 -1.69
N CYS A 34 -8.67 -10.37 -0.74
CA CYS A 34 -8.31 -10.42 0.67
C CYS A 34 -8.28 -11.86 1.16
N THR A 35 -7.17 -12.29 1.73
CA THR A 35 -7.05 -13.60 2.36
C THR A 35 -7.29 -13.53 3.85
N ARG A 36 -7.06 -12.38 4.46
CA ARG A 36 -7.29 -12.14 5.88
C ARG A 36 -7.45 -10.64 6.13
N VAL A 37 -8.38 -10.29 7.00
CA VAL A 37 -8.56 -8.90 7.45
C VAL A 37 -8.41 -8.88 8.97
N TYR A 38 -7.53 -8.03 9.48
CA TYR A 38 -7.20 -8.00 10.89
C TYR A 38 -6.72 -6.60 11.31
N THR A 39 -6.46 -6.45 12.59
CA THR A 39 -5.87 -5.22 13.13
C THR A 39 -4.46 -5.50 13.60
N THR A 40 -3.62 -4.46 13.58
CA THR A 40 -2.25 -4.57 14.06
C THR A 40 -1.88 -3.29 14.81
N THR A 41 -0.98 -3.42 15.76
CA THR A 41 -0.47 -2.27 16.50
C THR A 41 0.70 -1.66 15.75
N PRO A 42 0.84 -0.31 15.77
CA PRO A 42 2.01 0.32 15.17
C PRO A 42 3.23 0.12 16.05
N LYS A 43 4.42 0.40 15.49
CA LYS A 43 5.65 0.35 16.26
C LYS A 43 5.72 1.54 17.23
N LYS A 44 6.49 1.38 18.30
CA LYS A 44 6.70 2.44 19.28
C LYS A 44 7.26 3.72 18.61
N PRO A 45 6.90 4.91 19.08
CA PRO A 45 6.13 5.22 20.30
C PRO A 45 4.62 5.30 20.09
N ASN A 46 4.11 4.92 18.93
CA ASN A 46 2.67 5.04 18.62
C ASN A 46 1.88 3.87 19.20
N SER A 47 0.60 4.12 19.46
CA SER A 47 -0.31 3.12 19.95
C SER A 47 -1.68 3.31 19.30
N ALA A 48 -2.21 2.25 18.72
CA ALA A 48 -3.54 2.25 18.08
C ALA A 48 -3.86 0.84 17.59
N LEU A 49 -5.06 0.67 17.06
CA LEU A 49 -5.42 -0.55 16.32
C LEU A 49 -5.55 -0.17 14.85
N ARG A 50 -4.52 -0.45 14.08
CA ARG A 50 -4.49 -0.17 12.64
C ARG A 50 -5.15 -1.31 11.87
N LYS A 51 -6.07 -0.96 10.98
CA LYS A 51 -6.80 -1.95 10.17
C LYS A 51 -5.99 -2.27 8.93
N VAL A 52 -5.70 -3.54 8.74
CA VAL A 52 -4.92 -4.02 7.60
C VAL A 52 -5.58 -5.27 7.02
N CYS A 53 -5.22 -5.58 5.78
CA CYS A 53 -5.66 -6.81 5.14
C CYS A 53 -4.49 -7.46 4.41
N LYS A 54 -4.49 -8.77 4.41
CA LYS A 54 -3.53 -9.56 3.64
C LYS A 54 -4.19 -9.87 2.30
N VAL A 55 -3.54 -9.49 1.21
CA VAL A 55 -4.13 -9.54 -0.13
C VAL A 55 -3.23 -10.35 -1.06
N ARG A 56 -3.83 -11.29 -1.78
CA ARG A 56 -3.16 -12.00 -2.87
C ARG A 56 -3.46 -11.25 -4.17
N LEU A 57 -2.42 -10.68 -4.76
CA LEU A 57 -2.54 -9.89 -5.98
C LEU A 57 -2.58 -10.76 -7.24
N THR A 58 -3.10 -10.21 -8.32
CA THR A 58 -3.11 -10.88 -9.63
C THR A 58 -1.70 -11.15 -10.16
N THR A 59 -0.69 -10.44 -9.65
CA THR A 59 0.72 -10.69 -9.97
C THR A 59 1.30 -11.90 -9.26
N GLY A 60 0.55 -12.54 -8.35
CA GLY A 60 1.01 -13.69 -7.60
C GLY A 60 1.62 -13.36 -6.23
N PHE A 61 1.86 -12.09 -5.95
CA PHE A 61 2.39 -11.66 -4.65
C PHE A 61 1.28 -11.61 -3.60
N GLU A 62 1.65 -11.97 -2.38
CA GLU A 62 0.78 -11.80 -1.22
C GLU A 62 1.37 -10.68 -0.37
N VAL A 63 0.59 -9.62 -0.14
CA VAL A 63 1.06 -8.42 0.53
C VAL A 63 0.10 -8.00 1.64
N ILE A 64 0.62 -7.22 2.58
CA ILE A 64 -0.18 -6.61 3.63
C ILE A 64 -0.47 -5.18 3.21
N SER A 65 -1.74 -4.81 3.18
CA SER A 65 -2.23 -3.51 2.73
C SER A 65 -2.98 -2.81 3.85
N TYR A 66 -2.75 -1.51 3.99
CA TYR A 66 -3.44 -0.69 4.98
C TYR A 66 -4.81 -0.26 4.46
N ILE A 67 -5.81 -0.35 5.31
CA ILE A 67 -7.17 0.10 5.01
C ILE A 67 -7.35 1.50 5.60
N GLY A 68 -7.43 2.52 4.74
CA GLY A 68 -7.56 3.90 5.18
C GLY A 68 -8.98 4.26 5.59
N GLY A 69 -9.11 5.37 6.34
CA GLY A 69 -10.39 5.92 6.79
C GLY A 69 -10.96 5.24 8.01
N GLU A 70 -12.12 5.73 8.46
CA GLU A 70 -12.83 5.19 9.61
C GLU A 70 -13.86 4.15 9.16
N GLY A 71 -13.68 2.91 9.62
CA GLY A 71 -14.57 1.81 9.28
C GLY A 71 -14.39 1.29 7.86
N HIS A 72 -14.75 0.05 7.67
CA HIS A 72 -14.70 -0.60 6.34
C HIS A 72 -15.63 -1.81 6.33
N ASN A 73 -15.89 -2.31 5.13
CA ASN A 73 -16.73 -3.49 4.92
C ASN A 73 -15.95 -4.70 4.40
N LEU A 74 -14.63 -4.64 4.47
CA LEU A 74 -13.80 -5.72 3.94
C LEU A 74 -13.85 -6.95 4.83
N GLN A 75 -13.84 -8.10 4.19
CA GLN A 75 -13.81 -9.40 4.84
C GLN A 75 -13.02 -10.36 3.96
N GLU A 76 -12.81 -11.57 4.45
CA GLU A 76 -12.13 -12.60 3.68
C GLU A 76 -12.82 -12.81 2.33
N HIS A 77 -12.03 -12.94 1.28
CA HIS A 77 -12.46 -13.10 -0.12
C HIS A 77 -13.02 -11.84 -0.79
N SER A 78 -12.93 -10.67 -0.13
CA SER A 78 -13.26 -9.40 -0.79
C SER A 78 -12.24 -9.07 -1.86
N VAL A 79 -12.71 -8.60 -3.01
CA VAL A 79 -11.85 -8.14 -4.11
C VAL A 79 -11.52 -6.67 -3.89
N VAL A 80 -10.22 -6.34 -3.89
CA VAL A 80 -9.76 -4.98 -3.59
C VAL A 80 -8.76 -4.50 -4.65
N LEU A 81 -8.63 -3.19 -4.74
CA LEU A 81 -7.61 -2.55 -5.55
C LEU A 81 -6.54 -1.98 -4.62
N ILE A 82 -5.28 -2.30 -4.92
CA ILE A 82 -4.13 -1.93 -4.10
C ILE A 82 -3.29 -0.90 -4.83
N ARG A 83 -2.87 0.14 -4.13
CA ARG A 83 -1.91 1.12 -4.64
C ARG A 83 -0.66 1.14 -3.77
N GLY A 84 0.41 1.72 -4.28
CA GLY A 84 1.62 1.91 -3.50
C GLY A 84 1.42 2.97 -2.41
N GLY A 85 2.28 2.94 -1.45
CA GLY A 85 2.28 3.87 -0.33
C GLY A 85 2.55 3.14 0.97
N ARG A 86 3.68 3.43 1.57
CA ARG A 86 4.10 2.79 2.81
C ARG A 86 3.43 3.43 4.02
N VAL A 87 3.08 2.62 5.01
CA VAL A 87 2.66 3.11 6.32
C VAL A 87 3.89 3.07 7.23
N LYS A 88 4.35 4.24 7.63
CA LYS A 88 5.58 4.38 8.41
C LYS A 88 5.48 3.69 9.77
N ASP A 89 4.30 3.72 10.38
CA ASP A 89 4.06 3.13 11.70
C ASP A 89 3.99 1.60 11.69
N LEU A 90 3.77 1.01 10.52
CA LEU A 90 3.54 -0.43 10.42
C LEU A 90 4.67 -1.09 9.63
N PRO A 91 5.48 -1.94 10.27
CA PRO A 91 6.56 -2.61 9.54
C PRO A 91 6.00 -3.59 8.51
N GLY A 92 6.57 -3.58 7.31
CA GLY A 92 6.18 -4.48 6.24
C GLY A 92 4.94 -4.08 5.47
N VAL A 93 4.28 -2.99 5.82
CA VAL A 93 3.09 -2.50 5.10
C VAL A 93 3.52 -1.45 4.09
N ARG A 94 3.56 -1.82 2.81
CA ARG A 94 4.02 -0.96 1.71
C ARG A 94 2.91 -0.50 0.78
N TYR A 95 1.67 -0.90 1.05
CA TYR A 95 0.56 -0.71 0.13
C TYR A 95 -0.66 -0.22 0.88
N HIS A 96 -1.57 0.41 0.15
CA HIS A 96 -2.86 0.86 0.65
C HIS A 96 -3.97 0.29 -0.21
N THR A 97 -5.11 -0.05 0.39
CA THR A 97 -6.33 -0.33 -0.38
C THR A 97 -6.95 0.98 -0.83
N VAL A 98 -7.47 0.98 -2.07
CA VAL A 98 -8.16 2.15 -2.63
C VAL A 98 -9.62 2.08 -2.21
N ARG A 99 -10.09 3.08 -1.45
CA ARG A 99 -11.48 3.14 -0.98
C ARG A 99 -12.40 3.56 -2.12
N GLY A 100 -13.59 2.96 -2.16
CA GLY A 100 -14.60 3.29 -3.17
C GLY A 100 -14.46 2.52 -4.47
N THR A 101 -13.62 1.49 -4.52
CA THR A 101 -13.41 0.67 -5.71
C THR A 101 -13.69 -0.80 -5.39
N LEU A 102 -14.16 -1.54 -6.39
CA LEU A 102 -14.44 -2.98 -6.28
C LEU A 102 -15.30 -3.26 -5.04
N ASP A 103 -14.86 -4.19 -4.17
CA ASP A 103 -15.62 -4.54 -2.97
C ASP A 103 -15.36 -3.61 -1.78
N THR A 104 -14.47 -2.65 -1.93
CA THR A 104 -14.16 -1.69 -0.85
C THR A 104 -15.10 -0.49 -0.96
N SER A 105 -15.98 -0.32 0.02
CA SER A 105 -16.86 0.85 0.05
C SER A 105 -16.09 2.11 0.42
N GLY A 106 -16.64 3.28 0.05
CA GLY A 106 -16.09 4.55 0.50
C GLY A 106 -16.32 4.76 2.00
N VAL A 107 -15.66 5.77 2.54
CA VAL A 107 -15.82 6.13 3.95
C VAL A 107 -17.13 6.88 4.13
N ASP A 108 -17.98 6.42 5.08
CA ASP A 108 -19.28 7.04 5.34
C ASP A 108 -19.10 8.43 5.98
N ASP A 109 -20.00 9.35 5.63
CA ASP A 109 -20.07 10.70 6.22
C ASP A 109 -18.79 11.52 6.05
N ARG A 110 -17.96 11.16 5.10
CA ARG A 110 -16.72 11.90 4.82
C ARG A 110 -17.04 13.14 4.01
N LYS A 111 -16.65 14.31 4.51
CA LYS A 111 -16.93 15.60 3.85
C LYS A 111 -15.67 16.25 3.25
N GLN A 112 -14.51 15.96 3.81
CA GLN A 112 -13.23 16.49 3.35
C GLN A 112 -12.38 15.39 2.73
N ARG A 113 -11.62 15.74 1.68
CA ARG A 113 -10.74 14.79 0.99
C ARG A 113 -11.46 13.55 0.50
N ARG A 114 -12.68 13.73 0.02
CA ARG A 114 -13.57 12.64 -0.38
C ARG A 114 -12.95 11.72 -1.45
N SER A 115 -12.22 12.30 -2.39
CA SER A 115 -11.61 11.52 -3.47
C SER A 115 -10.60 10.50 -2.96
N LYS A 116 -9.92 10.81 -1.87
CA LYS A 116 -8.95 9.87 -1.28
C LYS A 116 -9.61 8.71 -0.55
N TYR A 117 -10.84 8.89 -0.11
CA TYR A 117 -11.56 7.90 0.69
C TYR A 117 -12.80 7.35 0.01
N GLY A 118 -12.97 7.64 -1.28
CA GLY A 118 -14.05 7.08 -2.08
C GLY A 118 -15.44 7.56 -1.68
N ALA A 119 -15.56 8.72 -1.04
CA ALA A 119 -16.85 9.25 -0.61
C ALA A 119 -17.52 10.05 -1.72
N LYS A 120 -18.84 9.91 -1.84
CA LYS A 120 -19.63 10.66 -2.80
C LYS A 120 -19.88 12.07 -2.29
N LYS A 121 -20.15 12.99 -3.24
CA LYS A 121 -20.50 14.37 -2.91
C LYS A 121 -21.76 14.42 -2.04
N PRO A 122 -21.72 15.04 -0.87
CA PRO A 122 -22.91 15.20 -0.06
C PRO A 122 -23.92 16.13 -0.75
N LYS A 123 -25.18 15.81 -0.63
CA LYS A 123 -26.23 16.66 -1.19
C LYS A 123 -26.48 17.89 -0.31
#